data_38247cb28a1415caf99f2d57cf4ec618
#
_entry.id   38247cb28a1415caf99f2d57cf4ec618
#
_cell.length_a   1.000
_cell.length_b   1.000
_cell.length_c   1.000
_cell.angle_alpha   90.00
_cell.angle_beta   90.00
_cell.angle_gamma   90.00
#
_symmetry.space_group_name_H-M   'P 1'
#
loop_
_entity.id
_entity.type
_entity.pdbx_description
1 polymer ?
#
loop_
_entity_poly.entity_id
_entity_poly.type
_entity_poly.pdbx_seq_one_letter_code
_entity_poly.pdbx_strand_id
1 'polypeptide(L)'
;MKVIAASEVRGCNHSDSQLKAALGTYLSSPPRRTDRLTLLALLAAAPLKAHMQTDSGLYLAATYPARQNMFALLENVCAQQRLPKPFEFVNSVSNAAGFHVAQQLGLLGPNLFIGAGPQVWGHLLDLAGNDLERAQVRQALVLLVEEDQQDGFS
;
A
#
# COMPACT_ATOMS: atom_id res chain seq x y z
N MET A 1 -7.41 -10.59 19.86
CA MET A 1 -7.10 -9.39 19.06
C MET A 1 -8.15 -8.30 19.31
N LYS A 2 -7.76 -7.02 19.38
CA LYS A 2 -8.65 -5.86 19.58
C LYS A 2 -8.33 -4.81 18.52
N VAL A 3 -9.34 -4.29 17.83
CA VAL A 3 -9.19 -3.15 16.92
C VAL A 3 -9.10 -1.86 17.75
N ILE A 4 -8.05 -1.06 17.50
CA ILE A 4 -7.79 0.20 18.21
C ILE A 4 -8.30 1.38 17.38
N ALA A 5 -8.07 1.36 16.08
CA ALA A 5 -8.48 2.38 15.14
C ALA A 5 -8.71 1.76 13.75
N ALA A 6 -9.52 2.42 12.94
CA ALA A 6 -9.77 2.03 11.56
C ALA A 6 -9.87 3.27 10.67
N SER A 7 -9.52 3.11 9.40
CA SER A 7 -9.59 4.15 8.37
C SER A 7 -10.03 3.52 7.05
N GLU A 8 -10.78 4.25 6.26
CA GLU A 8 -11.20 3.85 4.91
C GLU A 8 -10.97 5.04 3.96
N VAL A 9 -10.49 4.74 2.76
CA VAL A 9 -10.29 5.71 1.69
C VAL A 9 -10.93 5.19 0.41
N ARG A 10 -11.76 6.00 -0.21
CA ARG A 10 -12.35 5.74 -1.53
C ARG A 10 -11.82 6.78 -2.51
N GLY A 11 -10.87 6.36 -3.35
CA GLY A 11 -10.17 7.24 -4.29
C GLY A 11 -10.63 7.13 -5.74
N CYS A 12 -11.72 6.40 -6.03
CA CYS A 12 -12.12 6.02 -7.39
C CYS A 12 -12.27 7.19 -8.38
N ASN A 13 -12.66 8.34 -7.94
CA ASN A 13 -12.83 9.51 -8.81
C ASN A 13 -11.73 10.57 -8.64
N HIS A 14 -10.62 10.24 -7.96
CA HIS A 14 -9.54 11.18 -7.71
C HIS A 14 -8.33 10.89 -8.62
N SER A 15 -7.79 11.95 -9.22
CA SER A 15 -6.50 11.86 -9.90
C SER A 15 -5.36 11.68 -8.91
N ASP A 16 -4.22 11.19 -9.36
CA ASP A 16 -3.02 11.05 -8.53
C ASP A 16 -2.55 12.38 -7.93
N SER A 17 -2.77 13.49 -8.63
CA SER A 17 -2.47 14.83 -8.09
C SER A 17 -3.38 15.21 -6.94
N GLN A 18 -4.65 14.84 -6.99
CA GLN A 18 -5.59 15.04 -5.89
C GLN A 18 -5.28 14.16 -4.68
N LEU A 19 -4.91 12.88 -4.93
CA LEU A 19 -4.46 11.97 -3.87
C LEU A 19 -3.19 12.49 -3.18
N LYS A 20 -2.23 13.01 -3.95
CA LYS A 20 -1.01 13.64 -3.41
C LYS A 20 -1.32 14.90 -2.60
N ALA A 21 -2.22 15.73 -3.07
CA ALA A 21 -2.65 16.93 -2.32
C ALA A 21 -3.29 16.54 -0.99
N ALA A 22 -4.17 15.51 -0.99
CA ALA A 22 -4.78 15.00 0.23
C ALA A 22 -3.74 14.43 1.22
N LEU A 23 -2.69 13.75 0.74
CA LEU A 23 -1.60 13.28 1.60
C LEU A 23 -0.86 14.43 2.31
N GLY A 24 -0.76 15.60 1.69
CA GLY A 24 -0.14 16.79 2.30
C GLY A 24 -0.81 17.25 3.59
N THR A 25 -2.07 16.85 3.86
CA THR A 25 -2.75 17.15 5.13
C THR A 25 -2.27 16.27 6.29
N TYR A 26 -1.74 15.09 6.00
CA TYR A 26 -1.27 14.11 6.99
C TYR A 26 0.24 14.01 7.09
N LEU A 27 0.95 14.23 5.98
CA LEU A 27 2.40 14.03 5.87
C LEU A 27 3.09 15.34 5.51
N SER A 28 4.05 15.77 6.32
CA SER A 28 4.85 16.97 6.05
C SER A 28 5.74 16.84 4.81
N SER A 29 6.12 15.62 4.45
CA SER A 29 6.95 15.32 3.28
C SER A 29 6.46 14.03 2.60
N PRO A 30 5.38 14.10 1.81
CA PRO A 30 4.90 12.95 1.05
C PRO A 30 5.98 12.42 0.10
N PRO A 31 6.05 11.09 -0.12
CA PRO A 31 7.04 10.52 -1.01
C PRO A 31 6.80 10.95 -2.46
N ARG A 32 7.89 11.14 -3.20
CA ARG A 32 7.86 11.53 -4.61
C ARG A 32 7.90 10.30 -5.51
N ARG A 33 7.31 10.41 -6.70
CA ARG A 33 7.37 9.38 -7.75
C ARG A 33 6.81 8.03 -7.31
N THR A 34 5.75 8.05 -6.52
CA THR A 34 4.98 6.88 -6.11
C THR A 34 3.88 6.58 -7.12
N ASP A 35 3.55 5.30 -7.22
CA ASP A 35 2.40 4.81 -7.98
C ASP A 35 1.08 5.04 -7.23
N ARG A 36 -0.04 4.77 -7.89
CA ARG A 36 -1.38 4.97 -7.35
C ARG A 36 -1.66 4.08 -6.14
N LEU A 37 -1.26 2.80 -6.19
CA LEU A 37 -1.44 1.88 -5.06
C LEU A 37 -0.78 2.42 -3.79
N THR A 38 0.45 2.92 -3.92
CA THR A 38 1.18 3.55 -2.81
C THR A 38 0.46 4.79 -2.27
N LEU A 39 -0.11 5.63 -3.14
CA LEU A 39 -0.87 6.81 -2.70
C LEU A 39 -2.11 6.41 -1.90
N LEU A 40 -2.85 5.42 -2.34
CA LEU A 40 -4.04 4.91 -1.64
C LEU A 40 -3.67 4.26 -0.30
N ALA A 41 -2.61 3.44 -0.28
CA ALA A 41 -2.11 2.82 0.94
C ALA A 41 -1.69 3.86 1.98
N LEU A 42 -0.97 4.90 1.56
CA LEU A 42 -0.55 5.99 2.43
C LEU A 42 -1.74 6.80 2.96
N LEU A 43 -2.73 7.12 2.11
CA LEU A 43 -3.93 7.84 2.54
C LEU A 43 -4.74 7.05 3.56
N ALA A 44 -4.84 5.73 3.40
CA ALA A 44 -5.50 4.87 4.38
C ALA A 44 -4.70 4.75 5.69
N ALA A 45 -3.37 4.70 5.62
CA ALA A 45 -2.51 4.48 6.78
C ALA A 45 -2.20 5.77 7.57
N ALA A 46 -2.03 6.90 6.88
CA ALA A 46 -1.56 8.14 7.50
C ALA A 46 -2.44 8.66 8.66
N PRO A 47 -3.79 8.61 8.61
CA PRO A 47 -4.63 8.98 9.74
C PRO A 47 -4.40 8.13 10.99
N LEU A 48 -3.89 6.92 10.84
CA LEU A 48 -3.65 5.97 11.93
C LEU A 48 -2.30 6.17 12.61
N LYS A 49 -1.43 7.02 12.06
CA LYS A 49 -0.05 7.23 12.54
C LYS A 49 0.05 7.50 14.03
N ALA A 50 -0.86 8.31 14.57
CA ALA A 50 -0.86 8.67 16.00
C ALA A 50 -1.14 7.48 16.92
N HIS A 51 -1.71 6.38 16.39
CA HIS A 51 -2.01 5.17 17.13
C HIS A 51 -0.93 4.09 16.97
N MET A 52 0.06 4.31 16.09
CA MET A 52 1.08 3.29 15.78
C MET A 52 2.30 3.40 16.68
N GLN A 53 2.87 2.25 16.98
CA GLN A 53 4.16 2.11 17.67
C GLN A 53 5.24 1.73 16.65
N THR A 54 6.49 2.07 16.93
CA THR A 54 7.61 1.80 16.01
C THR A 54 7.84 0.32 15.75
N ASP A 55 7.55 -0.55 16.71
CA ASP A 55 7.68 -2.00 16.61
C ASP A 55 6.42 -2.70 16.03
N SER A 56 5.47 -1.92 15.51
CA SER A 56 4.29 -2.46 14.85
C SER A 56 4.63 -3.19 13.56
N GLY A 57 3.98 -4.34 13.33
CA GLY A 57 4.02 -5.03 12.05
C GLY A 57 3.09 -4.39 11.02
N LEU A 58 3.46 -4.46 9.75
CA LEU A 58 2.65 -4.06 8.60
C LEU A 58 2.31 -5.26 7.74
N TYR A 59 1.02 -5.51 7.54
CA TYR A 59 0.47 -6.60 6.76
C TYR A 59 -0.41 -6.01 5.67
N LEU A 60 0.04 -6.09 4.42
CA LEU A 60 -0.61 -5.45 3.27
C LEU A 60 -0.99 -6.48 2.22
N ALA A 61 -2.16 -6.31 1.63
CA ALA A 61 -2.58 -7.08 0.47
C ALA A 61 -3.20 -6.20 -0.62
N ALA A 62 -3.07 -6.66 -1.86
CA ALA A 62 -3.78 -6.16 -3.02
C ALA A 62 -4.03 -7.32 -4.00
N THR A 63 -5.15 -7.29 -4.72
CA THR A 63 -5.43 -8.29 -5.75
C THR A 63 -4.42 -8.18 -6.91
N TYR A 64 -4.18 -6.96 -7.34
CA TYR A 64 -3.24 -6.65 -8.41
C TYR A 64 -2.32 -5.51 -7.96
N PRO A 65 -1.13 -5.84 -7.40
CA PRO A 65 -0.22 -4.80 -6.90
C PRO A 65 0.28 -3.92 -8.04
N ALA A 66 0.26 -2.60 -7.81
CA ALA A 66 0.78 -1.58 -8.73
C ALA A 66 0.29 -1.74 -10.19
N ARG A 67 -1.01 -2.07 -10.35
CA ARG A 67 -1.60 -2.42 -11.65
C ARG A 67 -1.36 -1.35 -12.72
N GLN A 68 -1.66 -0.09 -12.42
CA GLN A 68 -1.46 1.02 -13.38
C GLN A 68 0.02 1.17 -13.75
N ASN A 69 0.91 1.10 -12.78
CA ASN A 69 2.35 1.17 -13.03
C ASN A 69 2.84 -0.03 -13.85
N MET A 70 2.32 -1.23 -13.59
CA MET A 70 2.68 -2.43 -14.35
C MET A 70 2.24 -2.33 -15.81
N PHE A 71 1.01 -1.87 -16.08
CA PHE A 71 0.55 -1.66 -17.46
C PHE A 71 1.38 -0.60 -18.19
N ALA A 72 1.68 0.52 -17.55
CA ALA A 72 2.54 1.55 -18.13
C ALA A 72 3.95 1.01 -18.42
N LEU A 73 4.49 0.20 -17.55
CA LEU A 73 5.80 -0.46 -17.73
C LEU A 73 5.77 -1.43 -18.92
N LEU A 74 4.76 -2.28 -19.03
CA LEU A 74 4.60 -3.21 -20.15
C LEU A 74 4.42 -2.47 -21.47
N GLU A 75 3.61 -1.42 -21.50
CA GLU A 75 3.44 -0.57 -22.68
C GLU A 75 4.77 0.05 -23.13
N ASN A 76 5.54 0.63 -22.20
CA ASN A 76 6.84 1.22 -22.51
C ASN A 76 7.83 0.18 -23.06
N VAL A 77 7.93 -0.99 -22.45
CA VAL A 77 8.91 -2.03 -22.81
C VAL A 77 8.47 -2.80 -24.06
N CYS A 78 7.23 -3.27 -24.10
CA CYS A 78 6.78 -4.20 -25.14
C CYS A 78 6.30 -3.48 -26.39
N ALA A 79 5.51 -2.41 -26.27
CA ALA A 79 4.95 -1.70 -27.42
C ALA A 79 5.89 -0.60 -27.93
N GLN A 80 6.49 0.18 -27.02
CA GLN A 80 7.34 1.30 -27.39
C GLN A 80 8.84 0.97 -27.46
N GLN A 81 9.23 -0.24 -27.06
CA GLN A 81 10.63 -0.71 -26.99
C GLN A 81 11.57 0.27 -26.28
N ARG A 82 11.08 0.93 -25.23
CA ARG A 82 11.84 1.88 -24.41
C ARG A 82 12.32 1.20 -23.13
N LEU A 83 13.49 1.61 -22.67
CA LEU A 83 13.97 1.21 -21.36
C LEU A 83 13.12 1.84 -20.25
N PRO A 84 12.68 1.05 -19.25
CA PRO A 84 11.93 1.58 -18.13
C PRO A 84 12.77 2.54 -17.29
N LYS A 85 12.14 3.55 -16.74
CA LYS A 85 12.80 4.40 -15.76
C LYS A 85 12.99 3.64 -14.45
N PRO A 86 14.08 3.87 -13.71
CA PRO A 86 14.38 3.12 -12.48
C PRO A 86 13.21 3.08 -11.48
N PHE A 87 12.51 4.20 -11.30
CA PHE A 87 11.38 4.27 -10.36
C PHE A 87 10.12 3.53 -10.86
N GLU A 88 9.91 3.40 -12.17
CA GLU A 88 8.82 2.59 -12.73
C GLU A 88 9.05 1.11 -12.40
N PHE A 89 10.30 0.66 -12.50
CA PHE A 89 10.67 -0.70 -12.10
C PHE A 89 10.53 -0.90 -10.57
N VAL A 90 11.04 0.02 -9.75
CA VAL A 90 10.93 -0.09 -8.29
C VAL A 90 9.46 -0.13 -7.84
N ASN A 91 8.59 0.70 -8.44
CA ASN A 91 7.16 0.70 -8.12
C ASN A 91 6.41 -0.54 -8.64
N SER A 92 7.02 -1.39 -9.45
CA SER A 92 6.41 -2.66 -9.87
C SER A 92 6.61 -3.79 -8.86
N VAL A 93 7.45 -3.58 -7.85
CA VAL A 93 7.66 -4.57 -6.78
C VAL A 93 6.42 -4.62 -5.89
N SER A 94 5.91 -5.82 -5.64
CA SER A 94 4.64 -6.04 -4.92
C SER A 94 4.57 -5.36 -3.55
N ASN A 95 5.70 -5.25 -2.83
CA ASN A 95 5.74 -4.60 -1.52
C ASN A 95 6.22 -3.13 -1.55
N ALA A 96 6.25 -2.47 -2.71
CA ALA A 96 6.67 -1.06 -2.80
C ALA A 96 5.77 -0.15 -1.95
N ALA A 97 4.45 -0.36 -1.99
CA ALA A 97 3.50 0.38 -1.16
C ALA A 97 3.77 0.17 0.34
N GLY A 98 4.00 -1.08 0.77
CA GLY A 98 4.33 -1.42 2.15
C GLY A 98 5.62 -0.73 2.64
N PHE A 99 6.65 -0.68 1.80
CA PHE A 99 7.88 0.05 2.11
C PHE A 99 7.60 1.54 2.39
N HIS A 100 6.86 2.21 1.52
CA HIS A 100 6.54 3.63 1.69
C HIS A 100 5.66 3.88 2.93
N VAL A 101 4.69 3.02 3.21
CA VAL A 101 3.86 3.11 4.42
C VAL A 101 4.73 2.96 5.67
N ALA A 102 5.54 1.92 5.75
CA ALA A 102 6.43 1.69 6.89
C ALA A 102 7.36 2.89 7.13
N GLN A 103 7.98 3.41 6.06
CA GLN A 103 8.86 4.57 6.13
C GLN A 103 8.15 5.83 6.66
N GLN A 104 6.95 6.14 6.14
CA GLN A 104 6.22 7.36 6.51
C GLN A 104 5.61 7.30 7.91
N LEU A 105 5.24 6.11 8.37
CA LEU A 105 4.71 5.90 9.71
C LEU A 105 5.81 5.62 10.75
N GLY A 106 7.04 5.34 10.32
CA GLY A 106 8.15 5.00 11.19
C GLY A 106 8.03 3.59 11.79
N LEU A 107 7.48 2.63 11.02
CA LEU A 107 7.32 1.24 11.45
C LEU A 107 8.61 0.46 11.16
N LEU A 108 9.11 -0.25 12.15
CA LEU A 108 10.33 -1.06 12.09
C LEU A 108 10.04 -2.57 12.28
N GLY A 109 8.80 -2.94 12.52
CA GLY A 109 8.37 -4.34 12.63
C GLY A 109 8.34 -5.06 11.27
N PRO A 110 7.89 -6.33 11.25
CA PRO A 110 7.70 -7.10 10.02
C PRO A 110 6.85 -6.33 9.00
N ASN A 111 7.22 -6.41 7.72
CA ASN A 111 6.52 -5.76 6.62
C ASN A 111 6.25 -6.80 5.53
N LEU A 112 5.02 -7.28 5.49
CA LEU A 112 4.59 -8.39 4.64
C LEU A 112 3.57 -7.91 3.61
N PHE A 113 3.75 -8.40 2.38
CA PHE A 113 2.76 -8.28 1.32
C PHE A 113 2.27 -9.66 0.91
N ILE A 114 0.96 -9.84 0.77
CA ILE A 114 0.37 -11.05 0.19
C ILE A 114 -0.49 -10.71 -1.03
N GLY A 115 -0.42 -11.57 -2.04
CA GLY A 115 -1.31 -11.51 -3.19
C GLY A 115 -2.75 -11.80 -2.75
N ALA A 116 -3.69 -11.01 -3.24
CA ALA A 116 -5.09 -11.13 -2.85
C ALA A 116 -5.79 -12.29 -3.60
N GLY A 117 -6.66 -12.95 -2.88
CA GLY A 117 -7.64 -13.89 -3.36
C GLY A 117 -8.95 -13.67 -2.60
N PRO A 118 -10.00 -14.48 -2.83
CA PRO A 118 -11.31 -14.28 -2.21
C PRO A 118 -11.28 -14.20 -0.67
N GLN A 119 -10.28 -14.82 -0.04
CA GLN A 119 -10.14 -14.90 1.42
C GLN A 119 -8.99 -14.05 1.97
N VAL A 120 -8.48 -13.12 1.20
CA VAL A 120 -7.27 -12.34 1.54
C VAL A 120 -7.37 -11.64 2.89
N TRP A 121 -8.55 -11.09 3.22
CA TRP A 121 -8.77 -10.42 4.49
C TRP A 121 -8.61 -11.36 5.68
N GLY A 122 -9.16 -12.57 5.57
CA GLY A 122 -8.96 -13.62 6.58
C GLY A 122 -7.48 -13.97 6.74
N HIS A 123 -6.77 -14.21 5.64
CA HIS A 123 -5.34 -14.53 5.67
C HIS A 123 -4.49 -13.42 6.29
N LEU A 124 -4.79 -12.13 5.99
CA LEU A 124 -4.09 -11.01 6.64
C LEU A 124 -4.31 -10.98 8.15
N LEU A 125 -5.55 -11.18 8.58
CA LEU A 125 -5.91 -11.21 10.00
C LEU A 125 -5.27 -12.40 10.72
N ASP A 126 -5.21 -13.56 10.07
CA ASP A 126 -4.55 -14.75 10.61
C ASP A 126 -3.05 -14.54 10.78
N LEU A 127 -2.37 -13.96 9.76
CA LEU A 127 -0.95 -13.64 9.85
C LEU A 127 -0.66 -12.65 10.99
N ALA A 128 -1.39 -11.53 11.02
CA ALA A 128 -1.24 -10.53 12.06
C ALA A 128 -1.58 -11.10 13.45
N GLY A 129 -2.62 -11.92 13.54
CA GLY A 129 -3.04 -12.60 14.77
C GLY A 129 -1.98 -13.55 15.32
N ASN A 130 -1.39 -14.37 14.44
CA ASN A 130 -0.31 -15.29 14.82
C ASN A 130 0.92 -14.55 15.36
N ASP A 131 1.31 -13.44 14.74
CA ASP A 131 2.47 -12.67 15.18
C ASP A 131 2.19 -11.94 16.50
N LEU A 132 0.96 -11.45 16.71
CA LEU A 132 0.51 -10.87 17.98
C LEU A 132 0.49 -11.93 19.11
N GLU A 133 -0.04 -13.12 18.85
CA GLU A 133 -0.11 -14.22 19.84
C GLU A 133 1.27 -14.73 20.23
N ARG A 134 2.21 -14.78 19.27
CA ARG A 134 3.60 -15.15 19.51
C ARG A 134 4.46 -14.02 20.07
N ALA A 135 3.87 -12.86 20.32
CA ALA A 135 4.57 -11.66 20.78
C ALA A 135 5.73 -11.22 19.83
N GLN A 136 5.64 -11.57 18.54
CA GLN A 136 6.58 -11.09 17.53
C GLN A 136 6.37 -9.58 17.26
N VAL A 137 5.12 -9.13 17.38
CA VAL A 137 4.73 -7.73 17.34
C VAL A 137 3.75 -7.42 18.47
N ARG A 138 3.74 -6.18 18.94
CA ARG A 138 2.76 -5.71 19.94
C ARG A 138 1.51 -5.14 19.32
N GLN A 139 1.63 -4.69 18.08
CA GLN A 139 0.57 -4.06 17.30
C GLN A 139 0.75 -4.40 15.84
N ALA A 140 -0.35 -4.48 15.11
CA ALA A 140 -0.35 -4.75 13.67
C ALA A 140 -1.19 -3.70 12.93
N LEU A 141 -0.64 -3.16 11.86
CA LEU A 141 -1.36 -2.41 10.84
C LEU A 141 -1.71 -3.37 9.71
N VAL A 142 -3.00 -3.57 9.48
CA VAL A 142 -3.51 -4.46 8.43
C VAL A 142 -4.17 -3.60 7.36
N LEU A 143 -3.68 -3.67 6.13
CA LEU A 143 -4.15 -2.89 4.99
C LEU A 143 -4.59 -3.78 3.84
N LEU A 144 -5.80 -3.56 3.34
CA LEU A 144 -6.25 -4.05 2.05
C LEU A 144 -6.38 -2.86 1.11
N VAL A 145 -5.64 -2.87 0.01
CA VAL A 145 -5.59 -1.74 -0.92
C VAL A 145 -5.82 -2.24 -2.34
N GLU A 146 -6.77 -1.63 -3.03
CA GLU A 146 -7.08 -1.96 -4.42
C GLU A 146 -7.02 -0.70 -5.28
N GLU A 147 -6.45 -0.82 -6.47
CA GLU A 147 -6.55 0.22 -7.49
C GLU A 147 -7.88 0.06 -8.22
N ASP A 148 -8.54 1.20 -8.51
CA ASP A 148 -9.74 1.21 -9.30
C ASP A 148 -9.52 0.51 -10.65
N GLN A 149 -10.47 -0.31 -11.05
CA GLN A 149 -10.62 -0.68 -12.45
C GLN A 149 -11.08 0.58 -13.18
N GLN A 150 -10.17 1.26 -13.86
CA GLN A 150 -10.60 2.17 -14.92
C GLN A 150 -11.19 1.27 -16.01
N ASP A 151 -12.52 1.36 -16.17
CA ASP A 151 -13.26 0.70 -17.23
C ASP A 151 -12.63 1.07 -18.58
N GLY A 152 -11.86 0.18 -19.17
CA GLY A 152 -11.13 0.45 -20.40
C GLY A 152 -10.55 -0.76 -21.09
N PHE A 153 -10.71 -1.95 -20.55
CA PHE A 153 -10.35 -3.20 -21.24
C PHE A 153 -11.48 -4.21 -21.07
N SER A 154 -12.49 -4.10 -21.93
CA SER A 154 -13.40 -5.19 -22.26
C SER A 154 -12.80 -6.08 -23.33
#